data_d263f516202b1faca1880e5b1de6a80e
#
_entry.id   d263f516202b1faca1880e5b1de6a80e
#
_cell.length_a   1.000
_cell.length_b   1.000
_cell.length_c   1.000
_cell.angle_alpha   90.00
_cell.angle_beta   90.00
_cell.angle_gamma   90.00
#
_symmetry.space_group_name_H-M   'P 1'
#
loop_
_entity.id
_entity.type
_entity.pdbx_description
1 polymer ?
#
loop_
_entity_poly.entity_id
_entity_poly.type
_entity_poly.pdbx_seq_one_letter_code
_entity_poly.pdbx_strand_id
1 'polypeptide(L)'
;MWTPETRTRHDRDHLRYGSDLSDEEWRVLAPFLPPPAHTGRRRLWPMREMLNAIFYVLRSGCPWRLLPEHFPPHQTTYRWFTRFRDDGLWESLNHQFVMLDRERAGREASPSAAIIDSQSVKTTESGGPRGFDAGKKVKGRKRHAMVDTDGRALVLHVHPASVQDRDGAVPLLQASRRSFPFVERVFADSAYNAERVAHATSIVVEIVRKLPDQVGFAVLPRRWVVERFLAWINRNRRLAKDFEATLASATAFLYAASVMLLIRRLARAS
;
A
#
# COMPACT_ATOMS: atom_id res chain seq x y z
N MET A 1 -25.42 0.69 -0.88
CA MET A 1 -25.67 -0.57 -1.60
C MET A 1 -25.14 -0.41 -3.02
N TRP A 2 -24.59 -1.46 -3.65
CA TRP A 2 -24.10 -1.37 -5.04
C TRP A 2 -25.28 -1.34 -6.00
N THR A 3 -25.40 -0.26 -6.79
CA THR A 3 -26.39 -0.16 -7.86
C THR A 3 -25.97 -1.01 -9.07
N PRO A 4 -26.88 -1.33 -10.01
CA PRO A 4 -26.51 -2.01 -11.26
C PRO A 4 -25.39 -1.28 -12.02
N GLU A 5 -25.45 0.05 -12.15
CA GLU A 5 -24.44 0.87 -12.82
C GLU A 5 -23.09 0.75 -12.10
N THR A 6 -23.08 0.76 -10.76
CA THR A 6 -21.85 0.57 -9.98
C THR A 6 -21.27 -0.82 -10.20
N ARG A 7 -22.11 -1.86 -10.31
CA ARG A 7 -21.66 -3.24 -10.60
C ARG A 7 -21.02 -3.32 -11.98
N THR A 8 -21.70 -2.83 -13.01
CA THR A 8 -21.19 -2.79 -14.39
C THR A 8 -19.85 -2.04 -14.47
N ARG A 9 -19.75 -0.87 -13.81
CA ARG A 9 -18.53 -0.07 -13.78
C ARG A 9 -17.34 -0.76 -13.10
N HIS A 10 -17.61 -1.73 -12.23
CA HIS A 10 -16.61 -2.49 -11.50
C HIS A 10 -16.47 -3.95 -11.98
N ASP A 11 -17.23 -4.31 -13.01
CA ASP A 11 -17.17 -5.64 -13.59
C ASP A 11 -15.79 -5.94 -14.19
N ARG A 12 -15.35 -7.16 -13.97
CA ARG A 12 -14.05 -7.67 -14.43
C ARG A 12 -14.18 -9.09 -15.02
N ASP A 13 -15.41 -9.54 -15.31
CA ASP A 13 -15.66 -10.90 -15.77
C ASP A 13 -15.13 -11.13 -17.19
N HIS A 14 -14.87 -10.04 -17.94
CA HIS A 14 -14.22 -10.06 -19.24
C HIS A 14 -12.71 -10.32 -19.18
N LEU A 15 -12.08 -10.23 -17.99
CA LEU A 15 -10.67 -10.51 -17.79
C LEU A 15 -10.46 -11.98 -17.45
N ARG A 16 -9.30 -12.54 -17.85
CA ARG A 16 -8.90 -13.89 -17.49
C ARG A 16 -8.96 -14.13 -15.97
N TYR A 17 -8.51 -13.13 -15.20
CA TYR A 17 -8.64 -13.05 -13.74
C TYR A 17 -9.03 -11.63 -13.32
N GLY A 18 -9.85 -11.50 -12.29
CA GLY A 18 -10.19 -10.20 -11.73
C GLY A 18 -9.01 -9.40 -11.17
N SER A 19 -7.81 -9.98 -11.11
CA SER A 19 -6.55 -9.32 -10.78
C SER A 19 -5.79 -8.79 -11.99
N ASP A 20 -6.10 -9.26 -13.20
CA ASP A 20 -5.39 -8.83 -14.41
C ASP A 20 -5.68 -7.35 -14.72
N LEU A 21 -4.74 -6.69 -15.34
CA LEU A 21 -4.89 -5.31 -15.78
C LEU A 21 -5.86 -5.24 -16.97
N SER A 22 -6.85 -4.34 -16.92
CA SER A 22 -7.62 -3.97 -18.12
C SER A 22 -6.72 -3.16 -19.08
N ASP A 23 -7.22 -2.90 -20.31
CA ASP A 23 -6.47 -2.09 -21.27
C ASP A 23 -6.31 -0.64 -20.80
N GLU A 24 -7.34 -0.10 -20.13
CA GLU A 24 -7.30 1.22 -19.50
C GLU A 24 -6.29 1.29 -18.37
N GLU A 25 -6.30 0.29 -17.47
CA GLU A 25 -5.34 0.18 -16.37
C GLU A 25 -3.90 0.04 -16.91
N TRP A 26 -3.72 -0.72 -17.99
CA TRP A 26 -2.42 -0.85 -18.62
C TRP A 26 -1.96 0.47 -19.27
N ARG A 27 -2.84 1.22 -19.95
CA ARG A 27 -2.51 2.53 -20.52
C ARG A 27 -2.05 3.54 -19.46
N VAL A 28 -2.67 3.51 -18.26
CA VAL A 28 -2.25 4.34 -17.13
C VAL A 28 -0.87 3.94 -16.60
N LEU A 29 -0.60 2.64 -16.50
CA LEU A 29 0.60 2.13 -15.83
C LEU A 29 1.84 2.08 -16.74
N ALA A 30 1.66 1.72 -18.02
CA ALA A 30 2.75 1.42 -18.92
C ALA A 30 3.80 2.55 -19.09
N PRO A 31 3.42 3.85 -19.15
CA PRO A 31 4.38 4.94 -19.30
C PRO A 31 5.39 5.09 -18.15
N PHE A 32 5.06 4.57 -16.96
CA PHE A 32 5.88 4.68 -15.76
C PHE A 32 6.78 3.46 -15.53
N LEU A 33 6.71 2.47 -16.41
CA LEU A 33 7.53 1.26 -16.30
C LEU A 33 8.88 1.45 -16.96
N PRO A 34 9.93 0.75 -16.47
CA PRO A 34 11.24 0.79 -17.10
C PRO A 34 11.16 0.33 -18.56
N PRO A 35 11.82 1.05 -19.50
CA PRO A 35 11.87 0.64 -20.88
C PRO A 35 12.58 -0.72 -21.03
N PRO A 36 12.41 -1.43 -22.15
CA PRO A 36 13.20 -2.62 -22.45
C PRO A 36 14.70 -2.29 -22.43
N ALA A 37 15.52 -3.20 -21.92
CA ALA A 37 16.97 -3.02 -21.96
C ALA A 37 17.46 -2.95 -23.39
N HIS A 38 18.37 -2.02 -23.69
CA HIS A 38 18.97 -1.86 -25.00
C HIS A 38 19.97 -2.99 -25.34
N THR A 39 20.56 -3.61 -24.31
CA THR A 39 21.58 -4.66 -24.43
C THR A 39 21.14 -5.93 -23.73
N GLY A 40 21.72 -7.07 -24.10
CA GLY A 40 21.46 -8.36 -23.51
C GLY A 40 20.27 -9.12 -24.13
N ARG A 41 19.88 -10.23 -23.50
CA ARG A 41 18.79 -11.09 -24.00
C ARG A 41 17.45 -10.36 -23.89
N ARG A 42 16.73 -10.29 -25.01
CA ARG A 42 15.38 -9.71 -25.03
C ARG A 42 14.44 -10.45 -24.07
N ARG A 43 13.55 -9.70 -23.44
CA ARG A 43 12.50 -10.23 -22.57
C ARG A 43 11.53 -11.08 -23.41
N LEU A 44 11.34 -12.32 -22.98
CA LEU A 44 10.44 -13.27 -23.67
C LEU A 44 8.96 -12.93 -23.40
N TRP A 45 8.64 -12.52 -22.18
CA TRP A 45 7.28 -12.25 -21.73
C TRP A 45 6.98 -10.75 -21.71
N PRO A 46 5.78 -10.32 -22.15
CA PRO A 46 5.35 -8.93 -22.02
C PRO A 46 5.36 -8.46 -20.55
N MET A 47 5.69 -7.18 -20.32
CA MET A 47 5.72 -6.63 -18.97
C MET A 47 4.33 -6.64 -18.32
N ARG A 48 3.27 -6.48 -19.11
CA ARG A 48 1.88 -6.60 -18.63
C ARG A 48 1.62 -7.96 -18.01
N GLU A 49 2.09 -9.06 -18.62
CA GLU A 49 1.92 -10.41 -18.07
C GLU A 49 2.74 -10.64 -16.79
N MET A 50 3.91 -10.01 -16.66
CA MET A 50 4.68 -10.04 -15.41
C MET A 50 3.90 -9.37 -14.27
N LEU A 51 3.28 -8.22 -14.54
CA LEU A 51 2.49 -7.49 -13.55
C LEU A 51 1.17 -8.19 -13.23
N ASN A 52 0.49 -8.77 -14.24
CA ASN A 52 -0.68 -9.60 -14.03
C ASN A 52 -0.37 -10.77 -13.09
N ALA A 53 0.76 -11.44 -13.29
CA ALA A 53 1.21 -12.53 -12.42
C ALA A 53 1.51 -12.06 -10.99
N ILE A 54 2.18 -10.91 -10.81
CA ILE A 54 2.44 -10.33 -9.49
C ILE A 54 1.11 -9.95 -8.79
N PHE A 55 0.20 -9.31 -9.50
CA PHE A 55 -1.11 -8.95 -8.96
C PHE A 55 -2.00 -10.17 -8.68
N TYR A 56 -1.83 -11.25 -9.45
CA TYR A 56 -2.48 -12.52 -9.15
C TYR A 56 -1.99 -13.10 -7.81
N VAL A 57 -0.67 -13.16 -7.59
CA VAL A 57 -0.08 -13.59 -6.31
C VAL A 57 -0.56 -12.71 -5.15
N LEU A 58 -0.57 -11.39 -5.34
CA LEU A 58 -1.08 -10.44 -4.36
C LEU A 58 -2.56 -10.72 -4.03
N ARG A 59 -3.38 -10.89 -5.04
CA ARG A 59 -4.84 -11.03 -4.89
C ARG A 59 -5.26 -12.37 -4.34
N SER A 60 -4.70 -13.47 -4.88
CA SER A 60 -5.02 -14.85 -4.51
C SER A 60 -4.34 -15.30 -3.21
N GLY A 61 -3.15 -14.72 -2.90
CA GLY A 61 -2.31 -15.14 -1.78
C GLY A 61 -1.56 -16.45 -2.03
N CYS A 62 -1.57 -16.98 -3.24
CA CYS A 62 -0.90 -18.25 -3.55
C CYS A 62 0.62 -18.15 -3.35
N PRO A 63 1.29 -19.26 -2.98
CA PRO A 63 2.74 -19.35 -3.08
C PRO A 63 3.20 -19.12 -4.52
N TRP A 64 4.38 -18.51 -4.71
CA TRP A 64 4.94 -18.24 -6.03
C TRP A 64 5.00 -19.49 -6.92
N ARG A 65 5.32 -20.65 -6.34
CA ARG A 65 5.41 -21.95 -7.05
C ARG A 65 4.07 -22.48 -7.55
N LEU A 66 2.96 -21.98 -7.02
CA LEU A 66 1.60 -22.31 -7.44
C LEU A 66 0.99 -21.27 -8.39
N LEU A 67 1.81 -20.40 -8.95
CA LEU A 67 1.38 -19.50 -10.02
C LEU A 67 0.92 -20.33 -11.21
N PRO A 68 -0.29 -20.11 -11.77
CA PRO A 68 -0.81 -20.85 -12.93
C PRO A 68 0.14 -20.82 -14.13
N GLU A 69 0.22 -21.93 -14.86
CA GLU A 69 1.21 -22.18 -15.94
C GLU A 69 1.10 -21.20 -17.13
N HIS A 70 -0.06 -20.62 -17.37
CA HIS A 70 -0.24 -19.65 -18.44
C HIS A 70 0.35 -18.26 -18.13
N PHE A 71 0.74 -18.01 -16.87
CA PHE A 71 1.58 -16.87 -16.52
C PHE A 71 3.06 -17.14 -16.84
N PRO A 72 3.90 -16.09 -16.87
CA PRO A 72 5.35 -16.30 -16.92
C PRO A 72 5.82 -17.22 -15.78
N PRO A 73 6.86 -18.06 -16.01
CA PRO A 73 7.39 -18.94 -14.98
C PRO A 73 7.60 -18.24 -13.63
N HIS A 74 7.23 -18.90 -12.55
CA HIS A 74 7.23 -18.30 -11.21
C HIS A 74 8.60 -17.71 -10.81
N GLN A 75 9.72 -18.35 -11.21
CA GLN A 75 11.07 -17.82 -10.94
C GLN A 75 11.30 -16.49 -11.69
N THR A 76 10.82 -16.39 -12.93
CA THR A 76 10.93 -15.18 -13.73
C THR A 76 10.08 -14.07 -13.13
N THR A 77 8.84 -14.38 -12.76
CA THR A 77 7.91 -13.42 -12.11
C THR A 77 8.48 -12.94 -10.76
N TYR A 78 8.97 -13.86 -9.93
CA TYR A 78 9.59 -13.52 -8.65
C TYR A 78 10.83 -12.63 -8.82
N ARG A 79 11.67 -12.90 -9.82
CA ARG A 79 12.85 -12.06 -10.13
C ARG A 79 12.44 -10.64 -10.52
N TRP A 80 11.36 -10.47 -11.29
CA TRP A 80 10.84 -9.15 -11.60
C TRP A 80 10.25 -8.44 -10.39
N PHE A 81 9.52 -9.17 -9.53
CA PHE A 81 9.02 -8.62 -8.27
C PHE A 81 10.16 -8.12 -7.38
N THR A 82 11.23 -8.92 -7.20
CA THR A 82 12.39 -8.54 -6.40
C THR A 82 13.15 -7.37 -7.01
N ARG A 83 13.31 -7.34 -8.34
CA ARG A 83 13.91 -6.21 -9.04
C ARG A 83 13.11 -4.93 -8.80
N PHE A 84 11.80 -4.95 -9.00
CA PHE A 84 10.94 -3.78 -8.76
C PHE A 84 10.97 -3.31 -7.31
N ARG A 85 11.09 -4.24 -6.36
CA ARG A 85 11.30 -3.93 -4.95
C ARG A 85 12.63 -3.24 -4.72
N ASP A 86 13.71 -3.81 -5.24
CA ASP A 86 15.07 -3.34 -4.98
C ASP A 86 15.38 -2.02 -5.72
N ASP A 87 14.77 -1.81 -6.89
CA ASP A 87 14.83 -0.55 -7.65
C ASP A 87 13.90 0.55 -7.09
N GLY A 88 13.08 0.27 -6.03
CA GLY A 88 12.12 1.22 -5.46
C GLY A 88 10.96 1.58 -6.40
N LEU A 89 10.69 0.75 -7.41
CA LEU A 89 9.66 1.05 -8.42
C LEU A 89 8.25 1.13 -7.82
N TRP A 90 7.92 0.27 -6.86
CA TRP A 90 6.59 0.27 -6.24
C TRP A 90 6.28 1.58 -5.50
N GLU A 91 7.26 2.10 -4.76
CA GLU A 91 7.20 3.40 -4.08
C GLU A 91 7.06 4.54 -5.08
N SER A 92 7.86 4.52 -6.15
CA SER A 92 7.84 5.53 -7.21
C SER A 92 6.48 5.55 -7.93
N LEU A 93 5.95 4.39 -8.34
CA LEU A 93 4.62 4.26 -8.94
C LEU A 93 3.53 4.77 -8.01
N ASN A 94 3.59 4.39 -6.73
CA ASN A 94 2.62 4.86 -5.74
C ASN A 94 2.63 6.39 -5.63
N HIS A 95 3.82 6.99 -5.54
CA HIS A 95 3.99 8.45 -5.45
C HIS A 95 3.37 9.16 -6.66
N GLN A 96 3.71 8.71 -7.87
CA GLN A 96 3.19 9.30 -9.11
C GLN A 96 1.65 9.18 -9.19
N PHE A 97 1.12 7.99 -8.88
CA PHE A 97 -0.34 7.78 -8.98
C PHE A 97 -1.12 8.47 -7.88
N VAL A 98 -0.52 8.70 -6.71
CA VAL A 98 -1.13 9.57 -5.69
C VAL A 98 -1.30 10.98 -6.23
N MET A 99 -0.26 11.56 -6.82
CA MET A 99 -0.32 12.90 -7.39
C MET A 99 -1.38 13.00 -8.49
N LEU A 100 -1.34 12.09 -9.47
CA LEU A 100 -2.30 12.04 -10.56
C LEU A 100 -3.75 11.87 -10.08
N ASP A 101 -4.01 10.98 -9.11
CA ASP A 101 -5.37 10.75 -8.59
C ASP A 101 -5.86 11.93 -7.73
N ARG A 102 -4.95 12.69 -7.12
CA ARG A 102 -5.28 13.92 -6.41
C ARG A 102 -5.67 15.02 -7.39
N GLU A 103 -4.85 15.27 -8.41
CA GLU A 103 -5.13 16.26 -9.46
C GLU A 103 -6.44 15.95 -10.18
N ARG A 104 -6.68 14.69 -10.54
CA ARG A 104 -7.94 14.21 -11.09
C ARG A 104 -9.14 14.53 -10.19
N ALA A 105 -8.96 14.51 -8.88
CA ALA A 105 -9.99 14.83 -7.89
C ALA A 105 -10.08 16.34 -7.60
N GLY A 106 -9.44 17.21 -8.39
CA GLY A 106 -9.42 18.65 -8.21
C GLY A 106 -8.63 19.11 -6.98
N ARG A 107 -7.64 18.35 -6.55
CA ARG A 107 -6.76 18.67 -5.43
C ARG A 107 -5.34 18.94 -5.89
N GLU A 108 -4.60 19.69 -5.08
CA GLU A 108 -3.16 19.85 -5.27
C GLU A 108 -2.46 18.48 -5.28
N ALA A 109 -1.47 18.30 -6.15
CA ALA A 109 -0.73 17.05 -6.31
C ALA A 109 -0.13 16.56 -4.98
N SER A 110 0.50 17.46 -4.22
CA SER A 110 1.02 17.16 -2.89
C SER A 110 0.00 17.51 -1.80
N PRO A 111 -0.27 16.61 -0.83
CA PRO A 111 -1.16 16.92 0.28
C PRO A 111 -0.49 17.83 1.31
N SER A 112 -1.28 18.70 1.98
CA SER A 112 -0.86 19.48 3.15
C SER A 112 -1.18 18.79 4.48
N ALA A 113 -2.07 17.79 4.48
CA ALA A 113 -2.48 17.04 5.65
C ALA A 113 -2.53 15.54 5.38
N ALA A 114 -2.20 14.74 6.41
CA ALA A 114 -2.23 13.29 6.34
C ALA A 114 -2.78 12.67 7.63
N ILE A 115 -3.04 11.38 7.59
CA ILE A 115 -3.47 10.57 8.72
C ILE A 115 -2.52 9.37 8.84
N ILE A 116 -2.12 9.04 10.07
CA ILE A 116 -1.25 7.90 10.34
C ILE A 116 -1.95 6.90 11.25
N ASP A 117 -1.76 5.61 10.97
CA ASP A 117 -2.17 4.51 11.85
C ASP A 117 -1.32 3.26 11.57
N SER A 118 -1.46 2.26 12.43
CA SER A 118 -0.75 0.99 12.32
C SER A 118 -1.67 -0.21 12.46
N GLN A 119 -1.33 -1.27 11.73
CA GLN A 119 -1.97 -2.57 11.83
C GLN A 119 -0.94 -3.65 12.16
N SER A 120 -1.16 -4.41 13.23
CA SER A 120 -0.36 -5.60 13.54
C SER A 120 -0.95 -6.83 12.86
N VAL A 121 -0.12 -7.59 12.15
CA VAL A 121 -0.50 -8.80 11.42
C VAL A 121 0.38 -9.97 11.82
N LYS A 122 -0.22 -11.16 11.89
CA LYS A 122 0.52 -12.39 12.14
C LYS A 122 1.44 -12.71 10.97
N THR A 123 2.67 -13.14 11.26
CA THR A 123 3.55 -13.77 10.26
C THR A 123 3.29 -15.28 10.19
N THR A 124 3.77 -15.87 9.12
CA THR A 124 3.85 -17.32 8.94
C THR A 124 5.24 -17.85 9.31
N GLU A 125 5.50 -19.09 9.02
CA GLU A 125 6.77 -19.79 9.28
C GLU A 125 7.90 -19.39 8.33
N SER A 126 7.64 -18.51 7.35
CA SER A 126 8.60 -18.08 6.32
C SER A 126 9.85 -17.36 6.87
N GLY A 127 9.91 -17.15 8.18
CA GLY A 127 11.10 -16.57 8.85
C GLY A 127 11.14 -15.04 8.81
N GLY A 128 12.36 -14.51 8.99
CA GLY A 128 12.65 -13.08 8.97
C GLY A 128 12.27 -12.31 10.23
N PRO A 129 12.56 -10.99 10.26
CA PRO A 129 12.31 -10.14 11.43
C PRO A 129 10.83 -10.11 11.80
N ARG A 130 10.53 -10.38 13.07
CA ARG A 130 9.18 -10.35 13.67
C ARG A 130 9.27 -10.00 15.14
N GLY A 131 8.19 -9.56 15.74
CA GLY A 131 8.11 -9.20 17.16
C GLY A 131 6.73 -9.50 17.74
N PHE A 132 6.52 -9.15 18.99
CA PHE A 132 5.23 -9.31 19.69
C PHE A 132 4.67 -7.93 20.05
N ASP A 133 3.48 -7.64 19.55
CA ASP A 133 2.69 -6.46 19.93
C ASP A 133 1.90 -6.83 21.19
N ALA A 134 2.36 -6.32 22.33
CA ALA A 134 1.73 -6.63 23.64
C ALA A 134 0.31 -6.03 23.76
N GLY A 135 0.06 -4.87 23.17
CA GLY A 135 -1.25 -4.21 23.21
C GLY A 135 -2.30 -4.95 22.38
N LYS A 136 -1.95 -5.37 21.18
CA LYS A 136 -2.83 -6.09 20.25
C LYS A 136 -2.74 -7.62 20.40
N LYS A 137 -1.82 -8.14 21.24
CA LYS A 137 -1.54 -9.58 21.45
C LYS A 137 -1.25 -10.33 20.15
N VAL A 138 -0.48 -9.71 19.24
CA VAL A 138 -0.14 -10.27 17.93
C VAL A 138 1.37 -10.49 17.82
N LYS A 139 1.78 -11.73 17.53
CA LYS A 139 3.15 -12.05 17.14
C LYS A 139 3.29 -11.94 15.62
N GLY A 140 4.11 -11.02 15.14
CA GLY A 140 4.28 -10.81 13.72
C GLY A 140 4.94 -9.49 13.35
N ARG A 141 4.35 -8.77 12.41
CA ARG A 141 4.83 -7.47 11.91
C ARG A 141 3.76 -6.41 12.05
N LYS A 142 4.21 -5.18 12.13
CA LYS A 142 3.36 -3.99 12.16
C LYS A 142 3.51 -3.24 10.83
N ARG A 143 2.39 -2.89 10.25
CA ARG A 143 2.26 -2.10 9.03
C ARG A 143 1.86 -0.69 9.43
N HIS A 144 2.73 0.26 9.23
CA HIS A 144 2.38 1.67 9.35
C HIS A 144 1.93 2.22 8.01
N ALA A 145 0.85 2.96 8.02
CA ALA A 145 0.33 3.66 6.85
C ALA A 145 0.15 5.14 7.18
N MET A 146 0.68 5.99 6.31
CA MET A 146 0.36 7.40 6.23
C MET A 146 -0.46 7.61 4.96
N VAL A 147 -1.67 8.15 5.10
CA VAL A 147 -2.58 8.39 3.97
C VAL A 147 -2.97 9.87 3.92
N ASP A 148 -3.37 10.36 2.73
CA ASP A 148 -4.00 11.66 2.62
C ASP A 148 -5.45 11.64 3.16
N THR A 149 -6.13 12.79 3.14
CA THR A 149 -7.50 12.94 3.65
C THR A 149 -8.56 12.16 2.86
N ASP A 150 -8.22 11.61 1.69
CA ASP A 150 -9.10 10.76 0.88
C ASP A 150 -8.73 9.27 0.93
N GLY A 151 -7.65 8.92 1.64
CA GLY A 151 -7.19 7.55 1.83
C GLY A 151 -6.26 7.03 0.73
N ARG A 152 -5.50 7.92 0.07
CA ARG A 152 -4.38 7.52 -0.80
C ARG A 152 -3.14 7.33 0.06
N ALA A 153 -2.47 6.20 -0.08
CA ALA A 153 -1.26 5.94 0.69
C ALA A 153 -0.11 6.86 0.24
N LEU A 154 0.42 7.63 1.17
CA LEU A 154 1.58 8.49 0.96
C LEU A 154 2.86 7.71 1.23
N VAL A 155 2.97 7.15 2.43
CA VAL A 155 4.12 6.35 2.87
C VAL A 155 3.63 5.11 3.60
N LEU A 156 4.23 3.97 3.26
CA LEU A 156 3.95 2.68 3.87
C LEU A 156 5.25 2.08 4.41
N HIS A 157 5.20 1.52 5.60
CA HIS A 157 6.36 0.91 6.24
C HIS A 157 5.99 -0.35 7.00
N VAL A 158 6.88 -1.35 7.00
CA VAL A 158 6.73 -2.60 7.76
C VAL A 158 7.91 -2.79 8.69
N HIS A 159 7.63 -3.17 9.93
CA HIS A 159 8.66 -3.47 10.92
C HIS A 159 8.18 -4.57 11.89
N PRO A 160 9.06 -5.14 12.76
CA PRO A 160 8.64 -6.09 13.79
C PRO A 160 7.53 -5.51 14.67
N ALA A 161 6.55 -6.33 15.03
CA ALA A 161 5.39 -5.87 15.80
C ALA A 161 5.73 -5.37 17.22
N SER A 162 6.91 -5.71 17.73
CA SER A 162 7.44 -5.21 19.02
C SER A 162 7.80 -3.72 19.03
N VAL A 163 8.02 -3.13 17.84
CA VAL A 163 8.26 -1.67 17.72
C VAL A 163 6.98 -0.94 18.06
N GLN A 164 7.04 0.01 18.99
CA GLN A 164 5.86 0.78 19.40
C GLN A 164 5.42 1.74 18.30
N ASP A 165 4.13 2.11 18.28
CA ASP A 165 3.56 2.96 17.24
C ASP A 165 4.29 4.31 17.13
N ARG A 166 4.62 4.92 18.26
CA ARG A 166 5.43 6.16 18.33
C ARG A 166 6.84 6.02 17.75
N ASP A 167 7.45 4.84 17.86
CA ASP A 167 8.81 4.60 17.33
C ASP A 167 8.77 4.33 15.83
N GLY A 168 7.75 3.59 15.36
CA GLY A 168 7.51 3.36 13.94
C GLY A 168 7.05 4.60 13.17
N ALA A 169 6.48 5.60 13.84
CA ALA A 169 6.07 6.85 13.23
C ALA A 169 7.24 7.71 12.75
N VAL A 170 8.35 7.73 13.49
CA VAL A 170 9.51 8.59 13.19
C VAL A 170 10.04 8.38 11.77
N PRO A 171 10.43 7.15 11.35
CA PRO A 171 10.91 6.92 9.98
C PRO A 171 9.83 7.21 8.93
N LEU A 172 8.54 7.03 9.25
CA LEU A 172 7.43 7.34 8.34
C LEU A 172 7.32 8.85 8.09
N LEU A 173 7.37 9.66 9.15
CA LEU A 173 7.34 11.13 9.05
C LEU A 173 8.57 11.65 8.30
N GLN A 174 9.76 11.12 8.57
CA GLN A 174 10.98 11.50 7.87
C GLN A 174 10.92 11.15 6.37
N ALA A 175 10.39 9.97 6.02
CA ALA A 175 10.18 9.59 4.62
C ALA A 175 9.16 10.50 3.94
N SER A 176 8.07 10.86 4.62
CA SER A 176 7.05 11.75 4.06
C SER A 176 7.60 13.15 3.75
N ARG A 177 8.51 13.68 4.57
CA ARG A 177 9.15 14.98 4.29
C ARG A 177 9.94 15.00 2.98
N ARG A 178 10.51 13.85 2.59
CA ARG A 178 11.25 13.74 1.32
C ARG A 178 10.30 13.60 0.12
N SER A 179 9.23 12.81 0.26
CA SER A 179 8.34 12.47 -0.85
C SER A 179 7.16 13.44 -0.99
N PHE A 180 6.69 14.02 0.11
CA PHE A 180 5.54 14.94 0.17
C PHE A 180 5.89 16.14 1.07
N PRO A 181 6.76 17.04 0.62
CA PRO A 181 7.34 18.13 1.44
C PRO A 181 6.29 19.13 1.95
N PHE A 182 5.12 19.21 1.34
CA PHE A 182 4.03 20.12 1.72
C PHE A 182 3.11 19.55 2.82
N VAL A 183 3.35 18.34 3.32
CA VAL A 183 2.63 17.83 4.48
C VAL A 183 3.08 18.62 5.72
N GLU A 184 2.19 19.42 6.26
CA GLU A 184 2.39 20.25 7.44
C GLU A 184 1.75 19.65 8.69
N ARG A 185 0.69 18.83 8.53
CA ARG A 185 -0.09 18.28 9.63
C ARG A 185 -0.41 16.79 9.44
N VAL A 186 -0.27 16.05 10.53
CA VAL A 186 -0.63 14.63 10.58
C VAL A 186 -1.58 14.35 11.74
N PHE A 187 -2.70 13.72 11.45
CA PHE A 187 -3.67 13.27 12.46
C PHE A 187 -3.33 11.85 12.92
N ALA A 188 -3.28 11.63 14.22
CA ALA A 188 -2.89 10.36 14.82
C ALA A 188 -3.73 10.06 16.08
N ASP A 189 -3.66 8.82 16.58
CA ASP A 189 -4.24 8.48 17.87
C ASP A 189 -3.28 8.76 19.05
N SER A 190 -3.75 8.50 20.27
CA SER A 190 -2.97 8.75 21.49
C SER A 190 -1.68 7.91 21.59
N ALA A 191 -1.58 6.78 20.89
CA ALA A 191 -0.35 5.96 20.87
C ALA A 191 0.85 6.69 20.24
N TYR A 192 0.58 7.72 19.44
CA TYR A 192 1.59 8.56 18.79
C TYR A 192 1.96 9.80 19.61
N ASN A 193 1.35 10.00 20.78
CA ASN A 193 1.64 11.14 21.65
C ASN A 193 2.98 10.93 22.37
N ALA A 194 4.06 11.33 21.76
CA ALA A 194 5.41 11.26 22.31
C ALA A 194 6.27 12.40 21.79
N GLU A 195 7.13 12.93 22.64
CA GLU A 195 8.06 14.02 22.32
C GLU A 195 8.92 13.71 21.09
N ARG A 196 9.44 12.48 20.98
CA ARG A 196 10.19 12.02 19.81
C ARG A 196 9.43 12.09 18.49
N VAL A 197 8.11 11.92 18.53
CA VAL A 197 7.24 12.03 17.33
C VAL A 197 7.07 13.50 16.97
N ALA A 198 6.82 14.36 17.95
CA ALA A 198 6.68 15.79 17.76
C ALA A 198 7.98 16.44 17.22
N HIS A 199 9.14 15.94 17.62
CA HIS A 199 10.45 16.44 17.18
C HIS A 199 11.07 15.69 15.99
N ALA A 200 10.39 14.67 15.45
CA ALA A 200 10.93 13.87 14.34
C ALA A 200 11.11 14.68 13.05
N THR A 201 10.22 15.64 12.85
CA THR A 201 10.21 16.55 11.69
C THR A 201 9.51 17.86 12.08
N SER A 202 9.43 18.82 11.13
CA SER A 202 8.61 20.04 11.28
C SER A 202 7.09 19.81 11.09
N ILE A 203 6.65 18.55 10.93
CA ILE A 203 5.23 18.22 10.76
C ILE A 203 4.53 18.27 12.12
N VAL A 204 3.44 19.01 12.21
CA VAL A 204 2.62 19.05 13.42
C VAL A 204 1.81 17.75 13.54
N VAL A 205 1.99 17.02 14.63
CA VAL A 205 1.20 15.80 14.92
C VAL A 205 0.07 16.14 15.85
N GLU A 206 -1.15 16.09 15.32
CA GLU A 206 -2.39 16.38 16.04
C GLU A 206 -3.02 15.08 16.55
N ILE A 207 -3.13 14.95 17.88
CA ILE A 207 -3.72 13.77 18.51
C ILE A 207 -5.25 13.91 18.54
N VAL A 208 -5.91 13.05 17.76
CA VAL A 208 -7.38 12.99 17.72
C VAL A 208 -7.86 12.09 18.85
N ARG A 209 -8.53 12.67 19.84
CA ARG A 209 -9.09 11.97 21.02
C ARG A 209 -10.59 11.71 20.82
N LYS A 210 -11.10 10.66 21.47
CA LYS A 210 -12.54 10.49 21.64
C LYS A 210 -13.07 11.62 22.53
N LEU A 211 -14.31 12.05 22.29
CA LEU A 211 -14.98 12.96 23.19
C LEU A 211 -15.18 12.27 24.57
N PRO A 212 -15.03 13.00 25.69
CA PRO A 212 -15.10 12.40 27.04
C PRO A 212 -16.38 11.61 27.31
N ASP A 213 -17.52 12.07 26.78
CA ASP A 213 -18.85 11.50 27.03
C ASP A 213 -19.29 10.48 26.00
N GLN A 214 -18.38 10.05 25.10
CA GLN A 214 -18.71 9.15 24.02
C GLN A 214 -18.69 7.70 24.43
N VAL A 215 -19.86 7.11 24.67
CA VAL A 215 -20.07 5.69 24.96
C VAL A 215 -20.27 4.93 23.64
N GLY A 216 -19.52 3.81 23.46
CA GLY A 216 -19.62 2.95 22.28
C GLY A 216 -18.69 3.30 21.12
N PHE A 217 -18.94 2.69 19.94
CA PHE A 217 -18.18 2.92 18.72
C PHE A 217 -18.61 4.23 18.07
N ALA A 218 -17.65 5.12 17.84
CA ALA A 218 -17.88 6.31 17.03
C ALA A 218 -16.78 6.47 16.00
N VAL A 219 -17.20 6.89 14.82
CA VAL A 219 -16.30 7.25 13.73
C VAL A 219 -15.63 8.57 14.11
N LEU A 220 -14.35 8.49 14.51
CA LEU A 220 -13.57 9.68 14.78
C LEU A 220 -13.30 10.41 13.46
N PRO A 221 -13.66 11.71 13.36
CA PRO A 221 -13.40 12.50 12.16
C PRO A 221 -11.94 12.34 11.72
N ARG A 222 -11.74 12.12 10.41
CA ARG A 222 -10.45 11.92 9.74
C ARG A 222 -9.76 10.57 9.99
N ARG A 223 -9.76 9.99 11.20
CA ARG A 223 -9.06 8.72 11.49
C ARG A 223 -9.59 7.53 10.70
N TRP A 224 -10.91 7.41 10.52
CA TRP A 224 -11.52 6.30 9.78
C TRP A 224 -10.97 6.13 8.35
N VAL A 225 -10.33 7.16 7.80
CA VAL A 225 -9.79 7.15 6.43
C VAL A 225 -8.62 6.19 6.30
N VAL A 226 -7.69 6.19 7.26
CA VAL A 226 -6.55 5.25 7.25
C VAL A 226 -7.00 3.83 7.58
N GLU A 227 -7.98 3.66 8.48
CA GLU A 227 -8.59 2.36 8.78
C GLU A 227 -9.26 1.78 7.53
N ARG A 228 -10.00 2.59 6.78
CA ARG A 228 -10.59 2.23 5.49
C ARG A 228 -9.54 1.82 4.46
N PHE A 229 -8.42 2.54 4.36
CA PHE A 229 -7.31 2.16 3.48
C PHE A 229 -6.76 0.79 3.86
N LEU A 230 -6.46 0.55 5.14
CA LEU A 230 -5.99 -0.74 5.64
C LEU A 230 -6.99 -1.87 5.35
N ALA A 231 -8.29 -1.61 5.52
CA ALA A 231 -9.34 -2.57 5.17
C ALA A 231 -9.36 -2.88 3.66
N TRP A 232 -9.14 -1.89 2.80
CA TRP A 232 -9.13 -2.10 1.35
C TRP A 232 -7.93 -2.92 0.88
N ILE A 233 -6.71 -2.64 1.39
CA ILE A 233 -5.53 -3.45 1.01
C ILE A 233 -5.64 -4.88 1.52
N ASN A 234 -6.29 -5.12 2.68
CA ASN A 234 -6.51 -6.46 3.23
C ASN A 234 -7.49 -7.33 2.42
N ARG A 235 -8.20 -6.77 1.44
CA ARG A 235 -8.93 -7.57 0.44
C ARG A 235 -8.02 -8.41 -0.44
N ASN A 236 -6.73 -8.12 -0.44
CA ASN A 236 -5.71 -8.95 -1.08
C ASN A 236 -5.30 -10.06 -0.11
N ARG A 237 -5.55 -11.31 -0.47
CA ARG A 237 -5.29 -12.48 0.41
C ARG A 237 -3.84 -12.59 0.84
N ARG A 238 -2.89 -12.13 0.00
CA ARG A 238 -1.47 -12.09 0.36
C ARG A 238 -1.21 -11.19 1.58
N LEU A 239 -2.07 -10.21 1.83
CA LEU A 239 -1.98 -9.29 2.96
C LEU A 239 -2.84 -9.70 4.17
N ALA A 240 -3.61 -10.80 4.12
CA ALA A 240 -4.39 -11.28 5.27
C ALA A 240 -3.51 -11.69 6.46
N LYS A 241 -2.30 -12.19 6.15
CA LYS A 241 -1.16 -12.35 7.06
C LYS A 241 0.08 -11.79 6.37
N ASP A 242 1.22 -11.79 7.05
CA ASP A 242 2.49 -11.51 6.41
C ASP A 242 3.21 -12.84 6.09
N PHE A 243 3.30 -13.16 4.80
CA PHE A 243 3.92 -14.38 4.27
C PHE A 243 5.37 -14.16 3.82
N GLU A 244 5.89 -12.93 3.96
CA GLU A 244 7.17 -12.57 3.36
C GLU A 244 8.34 -12.88 4.28
N ALA A 245 9.45 -13.37 3.70
CA ALA A 245 10.67 -13.62 4.44
C ALA A 245 11.39 -12.33 4.86
N THR A 246 11.21 -11.23 4.11
CA THR A 246 11.87 -9.94 4.38
C THR A 246 10.88 -8.81 4.59
N LEU A 247 11.28 -7.78 5.37
CA LEU A 247 10.49 -6.55 5.55
C LEU A 247 10.35 -5.80 4.22
N ALA A 248 11.39 -5.79 3.40
CA ALA A 248 11.36 -5.16 2.09
C ALA A 248 10.29 -5.76 1.17
N SER A 249 10.18 -7.10 1.11
CA SER A 249 9.12 -7.76 0.31
C SER A 249 7.72 -7.49 0.87
N ALA A 250 7.57 -7.45 2.19
CA ALA A 250 6.31 -7.10 2.83
C ALA A 250 5.90 -5.65 2.50
N THR A 251 6.83 -4.70 2.56
CA THR A 251 6.61 -3.30 2.17
C THR A 251 6.26 -3.18 0.68
N ALA A 252 6.99 -3.89 -0.20
CA ALA A 252 6.72 -3.89 -1.63
C ALA A 252 5.30 -4.38 -1.97
N PHE A 253 4.80 -5.42 -1.29
CA PHE A 253 3.41 -5.86 -1.48
C PHE A 253 2.38 -4.86 -0.97
N LEU A 254 2.66 -4.10 0.09
CA LEU A 254 1.77 -3.01 0.51
C LEU A 254 1.66 -1.94 -0.58
N TYR A 255 2.80 -1.51 -1.13
CA TYR A 255 2.82 -0.55 -2.22
C TYR A 255 2.19 -1.10 -3.50
N ALA A 256 2.45 -2.36 -3.86
CA ALA A 256 1.79 -3.00 -5.00
C ALA A 256 0.25 -3.03 -4.85
N ALA A 257 -0.26 -3.26 -3.64
CA ALA A 257 -1.69 -3.18 -3.35
C ALA A 257 -2.24 -1.76 -3.47
N SER A 258 -1.51 -0.76 -2.99
CA SER A 258 -1.86 0.67 -3.14
C SER A 258 -1.86 1.08 -4.62
N VAL A 259 -0.80 0.73 -5.36
CA VAL A 259 -0.70 0.96 -6.81
C VAL A 259 -1.89 0.36 -7.55
N MET A 260 -2.25 -0.91 -7.25
CA MET A 260 -3.41 -1.55 -7.86
C MET A 260 -4.73 -0.82 -7.57
N LEU A 261 -4.89 -0.22 -6.39
CA LEU A 261 -6.06 0.61 -6.06
C LEU A 261 -6.07 1.91 -6.86
N LEU A 262 -4.92 2.58 -6.97
CA LEU A 262 -4.78 3.87 -7.64
C LEU A 262 -4.98 3.77 -9.14
N ILE A 263 -4.35 2.80 -9.81
CA ILE A 263 -4.55 2.60 -11.26
C ILE A 263 -5.99 2.28 -11.60
N ARG A 264 -6.70 1.51 -10.76
CA ARG A 264 -8.13 1.24 -10.93
C ARG A 264 -9.01 2.48 -10.76
N ARG A 265 -8.61 3.43 -9.93
CA ARG A 265 -9.30 4.73 -9.79
C ARG A 265 -9.06 5.60 -11.03
N LEU A 266 -7.81 5.71 -11.44
CA LEU A 266 -7.40 6.50 -12.61
C LEU A 266 -8.04 5.98 -13.89
N ALA A 267 -7.99 4.69 -14.15
CA ALA A 267 -8.56 4.05 -15.35
C ALA A 267 -10.08 4.17 -15.48
N ARG A 268 -10.81 4.30 -14.36
CA ARG A 268 -12.28 4.48 -14.39
C ARG A 268 -12.74 5.90 -14.66
N ALA A 269 -11.84 6.84 -14.65
CA ALA A 269 -12.13 8.26 -14.86
C ALA A 269 -11.74 8.74 -16.27
N SER A 270 -11.12 7.85 -17.05
CA SER A 270 -10.70 8.08 -18.45
C SER A 270 -11.88 7.95 -19.38
#